data_3b2c6d1593c18018b01133f328b4e2f9
#
_entry.id   3b2c6d1593c18018b01133f328b4e2f9
#
_cell.length_a   1.000
_cell.length_b   1.000
_cell.length_c   1.000
_cell.angle_alpha   90.00
_cell.angle_beta   90.00
_cell.angle_gamma   90.00
#
_symmetry.space_group_name_H-M   'P 1'
#
loop_
_entity.id
_entity.type
_entity.pdbx_description
1 polymer ?
#
loop_
_entity_poly.entity_id
_entity_poly.type
_entity_poly.pdbx_seq_one_letter_code
_entity_poly.pdbx_strand_id
1 'polypeptide(L)' 'IEKFSSNSTNGYIHELSGDILLKQNKIDLAISQYELASSKYNDETSKSIISMKISNIGT' A
#
# COMPACT_ATOMS: atom_id res chain seq x y z
N ILE A 1 23.15 5.99 1.57
CA ILE A 1 22.18 6.48 1.23
C ILE A 1 21.23 5.68 0.60
N GLU A 2 21.52 5.01 -0.24
CA GLU A 2 20.60 4.36 -0.88
C GLU A 2 20.07 3.28 -0.20
N LYS A 3 20.66 2.83 0.73
CA LYS A 3 20.12 1.77 1.35
C LYS A 3 18.94 2.03 2.00
N PHE A 4 18.67 3.20 2.21
CA PHE A 4 17.66 3.43 3.02
C PHE A 4 16.44 3.06 2.43
N SER A 5 16.02 2.74 1.98
CA SER A 5 14.71 2.64 1.77
C SER A 5 14.36 1.72 0.77
N SER A 6 15.11 0.79 0.45
CA SER A 6 14.66 -0.06 -0.59
C SER A 6 13.37 -0.73 -0.21
N ASN A 7 13.20 -1.23 1.00
CA ASN A 7 11.95 -1.86 1.36
C ASN A 7 10.83 -0.87 1.48
N SER A 8 11.09 0.28 2.08
CA SER A 8 10.06 1.30 2.17
C SER A 8 9.68 1.80 0.82
N THR A 9 10.64 1.91 -0.09
CA THR A 9 10.34 2.36 -1.43
C THR A 9 9.42 1.38 -2.14
N ASN A 10 9.65 0.09 -1.97
CA ASN A 10 8.79 -0.89 -2.59
C ASN A 10 7.38 -0.82 -2.03
N GLY A 11 7.26 -0.63 -0.73
CA GLY A 11 5.95 -0.48 -0.12
C GLY A 11 5.23 0.74 -0.65
N TYR A 12 5.95 1.84 -0.76
CA TYR A 12 5.38 3.08 -1.25
C TYR A 12 4.90 2.93 -2.69
N ILE A 13 5.67 2.25 -3.53
CA ILE A 13 5.29 2.04 -4.90
C ILE A 13 4.00 1.24 -4.99
N HIS A 14 3.88 0.19 -4.20
CA HIS A 14 2.65 -0.60 -4.22
C HIS A 14 1.48 0.20 -3.65
N GLU A 15 1.74 1.01 -2.64
CA GLU A 15 0.69 1.85 -2.08
C GLU A 15 0.17 2.84 -3.13
N LEU A 16 1.08 3.46 -3.89
CA LEU A 16 0.67 4.37 -4.94
C LEU A 16 -0.08 3.65 -6.04
N SER A 17 0.36 2.44 -6.37
CA SER A 17 -0.34 1.64 -7.37
C SER A 17 -1.76 1.35 -6.91
N GLY A 18 -1.93 1.04 -5.63
CA GLY A 18 -3.26 0.82 -5.08
C GLY A 18 -4.12 2.07 -5.19
N ASP A 19 -3.54 3.23 -4.89
CA ASP A 19 -4.27 4.48 -4.98
C ASP A 19 -4.74 4.74 -6.41
N ILE A 20 -3.89 4.48 -7.38
CA ILE A 20 -4.24 4.68 -8.78
C ILE A 20 -5.33 3.73 -9.21
N LEU A 21 -5.19 2.46 -8.83
CA LEU A 21 -6.20 1.46 -9.18
C LEU A 21 -7.54 1.80 -8.54
N LEU A 22 -7.52 2.31 -7.33
CA LEU A 22 -8.73 2.71 -6.67
C LEU A 22 -9.42 3.83 -7.44
N LYS A 23 -8.65 4.79 -7.93
CA LYS A 23 -9.25 5.85 -8.72
C LYS A 23 -9.81 5.35 -10.02
N GLN A 24 -9.28 4.25 -10.54
CA GLN A 24 -9.80 3.63 -11.74
C GLN A 24 -10.96 2.69 -11.45
N ASN A 25 -11.37 2.63 -10.19
CA ASN A 25 -12.46 1.77 -9.76
C ASN A 25 -12.12 0.28 -9.89
N LYS A 26 -10.85 -0.05 -9.83
CA LYS A 26 -10.42 -1.43 -9.87
C LYS A 26 -10.15 -1.88 -8.45
N ILE A 27 -11.22 -2.08 -7.70
CA ILE A 27 -11.13 -2.27 -6.26
C ILE A 27 -10.33 -3.51 -5.87
N ASP A 28 -10.58 -4.65 -6.49
CA ASP A 28 -9.89 -5.87 -6.13
C ASP A 28 -8.39 -5.74 -6.35
N LEU A 29 -8.00 -5.12 -7.45
CA LEU A 29 -6.59 -4.93 -7.73
C LEU A 29 -5.96 -3.94 -6.77
N ALA A 30 -6.72 -2.90 -6.40
CA ALA A 30 -6.21 -1.92 -5.45
C ALA A 30 -5.93 -2.59 -4.11
N ILE A 31 -6.83 -3.44 -3.65
CA ILE A 31 -6.64 -4.13 -2.38
C ILE A 31 -5.41 -5.03 -2.46
N SER A 32 -5.22 -5.73 -3.57
CA SER A 32 -4.05 -6.57 -3.73
C SER A 32 -2.76 -5.76 -3.62
N GLN A 33 -2.72 -4.58 -4.23
CA GLN A 33 -1.53 -3.74 -4.16
C GLN A 33 -1.32 -3.21 -2.75
N TYR A 34 -2.39 -2.86 -2.05
CA TYR A 34 -2.25 -2.41 -0.67
C TYR A 34 -1.72 -3.55 0.21
N GLU A 35 -2.16 -4.77 -0.01
CA GLU A 35 -1.66 -5.88 0.78
C GLU A 35 -0.18 -6.11 0.52
N LEU A 36 0.24 -5.98 -0.73
CA LEU A 36 1.66 -6.08 -1.06
C LEU A 36 2.43 -4.95 -0.38
N ALA A 37 1.88 -3.75 -0.41
CA ALA A 37 2.53 -2.61 0.23
C ALA A 37 2.73 -2.89 1.71
N SER A 38 1.70 -3.39 2.36
CA SER A 38 1.79 -3.68 3.78
C SER A 38 2.89 -4.68 4.07
N SER A 39 3.03 -5.69 3.22
CA SER A 39 4.04 -6.71 3.45
C SER A 39 5.45 -6.18 3.23
N LYS A 40 5.60 -5.10 2.47
CA LYS A 40 6.92 -4.53 2.22
C LYS A 40 7.35 -3.52 3.25
N TYR A 41 6.38 -2.92 3.96
CA TYR A 41 6.75 -1.97 5.00
C TYR A 41 7.20 -2.72 6.24
N ASN A 42 8.17 -2.15 6.95
CA ASN A 42 8.64 -2.77 8.18
C ASN A 42 8.06 -2.14 9.42
N ASP A 43 7.52 -0.96 9.33
CA ASP A 43 7.05 -0.28 10.52
C ASP A 43 5.55 -0.41 10.70
N GLU A 44 5.13 -0.48 11.93
CA GLU A 44 3.73 -0.70 12.26
C GLU A 44 2.86 0.46 11.83
N THR A 45 3.37 1.67 11.90
CA THR A 45 2.57 2.83 11.53
C THR A 45 2.17 2.76 10.07
N SER A 46 3.11 2.45 9.19
CA SER A 46 2.79 2.34 7.77
C SER A 46 1.82 1.20 7.50
N LYS A 47 2.01 0.07 8.18
CA LYS A 47 1.09 -1.05 8.01
C LYS A 47 -0.31 -0.68 8.47
N SER A 48 -0.42 0.07 9.56
CA SER A 48 -1.71 0.51 10.06
C SER A 48 -2.40 1.42 9.07
N ILE A 49 -1.66 2.32 8.46
CA ILE A 49 -2.23 3.22 7.48
C ILE A 49 -2.80 2.44 6.30
N ILE A 50 -2.07 1.44 5.84
CA ILE A 50 -2.55 0.61 4.74
C ILE A 50 -3.82 -0.15 5.16
N SER A 51 -3.83 -0.69 6.36
CA SER A 51 -5.01 -1.39 6.85
C SER A 51 -6.23 -0.48 6.87
N MET A 52 -6.04 0.77 7.27
CA MET A 52 -7.13 1.72 7.28
C MET A 52 -7.62 2.01 5.88
N LYS A 53 -6.70 2.12 4.91
CA LYS A 53 -7.10 2.35 3.54
C LYS A 53 -7.95 1.22 3.02
N ILE A 54 -7.56 -0.02 3.32
CA ILE A 54 -8.32 -1.17 2.88
C ILE A 54 -9.69 -1.19 3.53
N SER A 55 -9.75 -0.91 4.82
CA SER A 55 -11.02 -0.88 5.51
C SER A 55 -11.96 0.16 4.92
N ASN A 56 -11.43 1.31 4.57
CA ASN A 56 -12.26 2.36 4.02
C ASN A 56 -12.80 2.02 2.65
N ILE A 57 -12.08 1.22 1.88
CA ILE A 57 -12.58 0.83 0.58
C ILE A 57 -13.86 0.02 0.74
N GLY A 58 -13.93 -0.78 1.77
CA GLY A 58 -15.07 -1.65 1.95
C GLY A 58 -16.31 -0.95 2.42
N THR A 59 -16.20 0.30 2.79
CA THR A 59 -17.38 1.02 3.20
C THR A 59 -17.80 1.96 2.10
#